data_b66319d436a10538b06b27681a50f369
#
_entry.id   b66319d436a10538b06b27681a50f369
#
_cell.length_a   1.000
_cell.length_b   1.000
_cell.length_c   1.000
_cell.angle_alpha   90.00
_cell.angle_beta   90.00
_cell.angle_gamma   90.00
#
_symmetry.space_group_name_H-M   'P 1'
#
loop_
_entity.id
_entity.type
_entity.pdbx_description
1 polymer ?
#
loop_
_entity_poly.entity_id
_entity_poly.type
_entity_poly.pdbx_seq_one_letter_code
_entity_poly.pdbx_strand_id
1 'polypeptide(L)'
;TGNLHLGNYLGAVKRFVELQDANAMCIYCLVDLHAITNWQDPKELRQNTIEVTAAFLACGLRKEHSIIFNQSQVTAHTELAWIFNCVARVGWLNRMTQFKEKAGKNRENASLGLYCYPTLMAADILAYHATHVPVGEDQKQHLELTRDIAAKFNNDFNAPDFFPVPEPIIEGTATRIMSLRDGTKKMSKSETSDMSRINLTDDNDSIRKKIQKAKTDPFEIPSEKEELVDRPEAENLLGIHAALANQSMEQTLVQFSGSDFKKLKDELSD
;
A
#
# COMPACT_ATOMS: atom_id res chain seq x y z
N THR A 1 -6.32 -6.95 -1.99
CA THR A 1 -7.17 -8.13 -1.84
C THR A 1 -6.32 -9.39 -1.81
N GLY A 2 -6.53 -10.26 -0.82
CA GLY A 2 -5.84 -11.54 -0.62
C GLY A 2 -4.48 -11.42 0.06
N ASN A 3 -3.87 -12.57 0.34
CA ASN A 3 -2.65 -12.76 1.12
C ASN A 3 -1.69 -11.56 1.14
N LEU A 4 -1.63 -10.89 2.29
CA LEU A 4 -0.67 -9.82 2.51
C LEU A 4 0.72 -10.42 2.69
N HIS A 5 1.71 -9.73 2.18
CA HIS A 5 3.13 -10.08 2.33
C HIS A 5 3.90 -8.98 3.07
N LEU A 6 5.12 -9.26 3.45
CA LEU A 6 6.00 -8.34 4.19
C LEU A 6 6.08 -6.94 3.55
N GLY A 7 6.10 -6.87 2.22
CA GLY A 7 6.08 -5.59 1.51
C GLY A 7 4.79 -4.78 1.71
N ASN A 8 3.65 -5.43 1.95
CA ASN A 8 2.41 -4.73 2.32
C ASN A 8 2.46 -4.27 3.78
N TYR A 9 2.99 -5.10 4.67
CA TYR A 9 3.16 -4.75 6.08
C TYR A 9 4.07 -3.52 6.24
N LEU A 10 5.30 -3.61 5.77
CA LEU A 10 6.28 -2.52 5.92
C LEU A 10 5.95 -1.28 5.08
N GLY A 11 5.28 -1.48 3.94
CA GLY A 11 4.91 -0.39 3.03
C GLY A 11 3.63 0.37 3.41
N ALA A 12 2.76 -0.21 4.25
CA ALA A 12 1.48 0.40 4.59
C ALA A 12 0.98 0.08 6.01
N VAL A 13 0.82 -1.21 6.37
CA VAL A 13 0.09 -1.60 7.58
C VAL A 13 0.81 -1.13 8.85
N LYS A 14 2.14 -1.25 8.89
CA LYS A 14 2.96 -0.72 10.00
C LYS A 14 2.66 0.76 10.24
N ARG A 15 2.58 1.54 9.17
CA ARG A 15 2.25 2.97 9.25
C ARG A 15 0.83 3.23 9.76
N PHE A 16 -0.12 2.39 9.38
CA PHE A 16 -1.49 2.50 9.91
C PHE A 16 -1.51 2.35 11.44
N VAL A 17 -0.74 1.40 11.97
CA VAL A 17 -0.61 1.21 13.43
C VAL A 17 0.06 2.42 14.09
N GLU A 18 1.13 2.95 13.51
CA GLU A 18 1.80 4.16 14.02
C GLU A 18 0.87 5.38 14.05
N LEU A 19 0.07 5.60 13.00
CA LEU A 19 -0.90 6.69 12.94
C LEU A 19 -2.00 6.51 14.00
N GLN A 20 -2.50 5.29 14.18
CA GLN A 20 -3.45 4.98 15.23
C GLN A 20 -2.88 5.31 16.62
N ASP A 21 -1.61 4.94 16.88
CA ASP A 21 -0.96 5.13 18.17
C ASP A 21 -0.60 6.60 18.45
N ALA A 22 -0.51 7.43 17.42
CA ALA A 22 -0.36 8.88 17.52
C ALA A 22 -1.65 9.62 17.97
N ASN A 23 -2.68 8.89 18.42
CA ASN A 23 -3.98 9.40 18.86
C ASN A 23 -4.82 10.11 17.78
N ALA A 24 -4.56 9.88 16.50
CA ALA A 24 -5.43 10.32 15.45
C ALA A 24 -6.67 9.42 15.39
N MET A 25 -7.86 9.99 15.11
CA MET A 25 -9.01 9.18 14.73
C MET A 25 -8.77 8.62 13.33
N CYS A 26 -8.53 7.32 13.23
CA CYS A 26 -8.23 6.64 11.98
C CYS A 26 -9.43 5.83 11.49
N ILE A 27 -9.66 5.88 10.18
CA ILE A 27 -10.69 5.10 9.49
C ILE A 27 -10.01 4.28 8.40
N TYR A 28 -10.15 2.96 8.47
CA TYR A 28 -9.55 2.01 7.52
C TYR A 28 -10.64 1.26 6.77
N CYS A 29 -10.70 1.51 5.47
CA CYS A 29 -11.69 0.93 4.57
C CYS A 29 -11.11 -0.25 3.80
N LEU A 30 -11.79 -1.39 3.86
CA LEU A 30 -11.49 -2.55 3.01
C LEU A 30 -12.21 -2.36 1.69
N VAL A 31 -11.45 -2.01 0.66
CA VAL A 31 -11.95 -1.45 -0.61
C VAL A 31 -12.37 -2.53 -1.62
N ASP A 32 -13.36 -3.32 -1.29
CA ASP A 32 -13.90 -4.40 -2.14
C ASP A 32 -14.57 -3.88 -3.41
N LEU A 33 -15.20 -2.70 -3.39
CA LEU A 33 -15.76 -2.08 -4.59
C LEU A 33 -14.66 -1.62 -5.58
N HIS A 34 -13.51 -1.18 -5.09
CA HIS A 34 -12.35 -0.94 -5.96
C HIS A 34 -11.80 -2.23 -6.55
N ALA A 35 -11.84 -3.32 -5.80
CA ALA A 35 -11.35 -4.61 -6.27
C ALA A 35 -12.12 -5.12 -7.50
N ILE A 36 -13.43 -4.91 -7.56
CA ILE A 36 -14.28 -5.37 -8.67
C ILE A 36 -14.15 -4.53 -9.95
N THR A 37 -13.35 -3.47 -9.97
CA THR A 37 -12.99 -2.78 -11.21
C THR A 37 -12.27 -3.70 -12.20
N ASN A 38 -11.64 -4.76 -11.69
CA ASN A 38 -11.21 -5.94 -12.43
C ASN A 38 -12.03 -7.14 -11.97
N TRP A 39 -12.21 -8.11 -12.85
CA TRP A 39 -12.97 -9.30 -12.51
C TRP A 39 -12.39 -10.02 -11.27
N GLN A 40 -13.28 -10.38 -10.34
CA GLN A 40 -12.95 -11.10 -9.11
C GLN A 40 -13.93 -12.26 -8.96
N ASP A 41 -13.46 -13.44 -8.54
CA ASP A 41 -14.36 -14.48 -8.06
C ASP A 41 -15.03 -14.02 -6.76
N PRO A 42 -16.37 -14.07 -6.64
CA PRO A 42 -17.07 -13.54 -5.46
C PRO A 42 -16.72 -14.26 -4.15
N LYS A 43 -16.43 -15.56 -4.21
CA LYS A 43 -16.06 -16.34 -3.01
C LYS A 43 -14.65 -15.98 -2.56
N GLU A 44 -13.73 -15.87 -3.52
CA GLU A 44 -12.35 -15.44 -3.25
C GLU A 44 -12.32 -14.01 -2.74
N LEU A 45 -13.09 -13.08 -3.31
CA LEU A 45 -13.15 -11.70 -2.85
C LEU A 45 -13.63 -11.62 -1.39
N ARG A 46 -14.67 -12.38 -1.05
CA ARG A 46 -15.18 -12.45 0.33
C ARG A 46 -14.12 -13.01 1.30
N GLN A 47 -13.48 -14.12 0.92
CA GLN A 47 -12.43 -14.71 1.74
C GLN A 47 -11.25 -13.76 1.93
N ASN A 48 -10.79 -13.15 0.86
CA ASN A 48 -9.71 -12.17 0.87
C ASN A 48 -10.03 -10.96 1.76
N THR A 49 -11.27 -10.50 1.78
CA THR A 49 -11.70 -9.39 2.66
C THR A 49 -11.57 -9.78 4.13
N ILE A 50 -11.98 -10.99 4.49
CA ILE A 50 -11.85 -11.52 5.87
C ILE A 50 -10.38 -11.65 6.26
N GLU A 51 -9.55 -12.21 5.37
CA GLU A 51 -8.12 -12.42 5.61
C GLU A 51 -7.37 -11.09 5.80
N VAL A 52 -7.66 -10.09 4.98
CA VAL A 52 -7.06 -8.74 5.13
C VAL A 52 -7.48 -8.10 6.44
N THR A 53 -8.75 -8.26 6.84
CA THR A 53 -9.24 -7.76 8.14
C THR A 53 -8.49 -8.43 9.29
N ALA A 54 -8.37 -9.77 9.26
CA ALA A 54 -7.64 -10.53 10.26
C ALA A 54 -6.16 -10.10 10.34
N ALA A 55 -5.52 -9.90 9.18
CA ALA A 55 -4.15 -9.42 9.11
C ALA A 55 -3.99 -8.01 9.70
N PHE A 56 -4.90 -7.08 9.43
CA PHE A 56 -4.88 -5.75 10.02
C PHE A 56 -4.93 -5.79 11.55
N LEU A 57 -5.83 -6.61 12.10
CA LEU A 57 -5.96 -6.80 13.56
C LEU A 57 -4.70 -7.48 14.14
N ALA A 58 -4.20 -8.51 13.48
CA ALA A 58 -2.98 -9.22 13.90
C ALA A 58 -1.73 -8.32 13.87
N CYS A 59 -1.67 -7.39 12.93
CA CYS A 59 -0.58 -6.40 12.84
C CYS A 59 -0.67 -5.27 13.86
N GLY A 60 -1.74 -5.20 14.66
CA GLY A 60 -1.86 -4.24 15.76
C GLY A 60 -2.90 -3.14 15.59
N LEU A 61 -3.73 -3.15 14.54
CA LEU A 61 -4.88 -2.26 14.47
C LEU A 61 -5.93 -2.68 15.51
N ARG A 62 -6.40 -1.73 16.30
CA ARG A 62 -7.30 -1.94 17.43
C ARG A 62 -8.63 -1.25 17.18
N LYS A 63 -9.73 -2.00 17.29
CA LYS A 63 -11.10 -1.49 17.11
C LYS A 63 -11.49 -0.41 18.12
N GLU A 64 -10.79 -0.32 19.24
CA GLU A 64 -11.00 0.69 20.29
C GLU A 64 -10.44 2.06 19.89
N HIS A 65 -9.51 2.10 18.92
CA HIS A 65 -8.80 3.31 18.49
C HIS A 65 -9.04 3.65 17.01
N SER A 66 -9.56 2.69 16.23
CA SER A 66 -9.73 2.85 14.79
C SER A 66 -11.03 2.22 14.32
N ILE A 67 -11.64 2.83 13.31
CA ILE A 67 -12.79 2.25 12.63
C ILE A 67 -12.27 1.43 11.46
N ILE A 68 -12.60 0.13 11.45
CA ILE A 68 -12.27 -0.79 10.35
C ILE A 68 -13.59 -1.30 9.78
N PHE A 69 -13.83 -1.12 8.49
CA PHE A 69 -15.07 -1.53 7.87
C PHE A 69 -14.88 -1.95 6.41
N ASN A 70 -15.87 -2.69 5.88
CA ASN A 70 -15.89 -3.08 4.47
C ASN A 70 -16.68 -2.05 3.64
N GLN A 71 -16.10 -1.55 2.57
CA GLN A 71 -16.62 -0.48 1.73
C GLN A 71 -18.06 -0.76 1.24
N SER A 72 -18.32 -1.97 0.76
CA SER A 72 -19.64 -2.35 0.22
C SER A 72 -20.76 -2.41 1.28
N GLN A 73 -20.42 -2.38 2.58
CA GLN A 73 -21.41 -2.36 3.66
C GLN A 73 -21.94 -0.94 3.95
N VAL A 74 -21.33 0.07 3.34
CA VAL A 74 -21.73 1.48 3.49
C VAL A 74 -22.16 2.03 2.13
N THR A 75 -23.47 2.04 1.85
CA THR A 75 -24.02 2.43 0.54
C THR A 75 -23.71 3.87 0.15
N ALA A 76 -23.49 4.73 1.13
CA ALA A 76 -23.13 6.14 0.92
C ALA A 76 -21.88 6.33 0.03
N HIS A 77 -20.96 5.40 0.00
CA HIS A 77 -19.78 5.45 -0.89
C HIS A 77 -20.20 5.48 -2.37
N THR A 78 -21.11 4.57 -2.76
CA THR A 78 -21.58 4.48 -4.15
C THR A 78 -22.52 5.62 -4.51
N GLU A 79 -23.38 6.05 -3.59
CA GLU A 79 -24.28 7.20 -3.77
C GLU A 79 -23.47 8.48 -3.98
N LEU A 80 -22.50 8.75 -3.12
CA LEU A 80 -21.64 9.93 -3.23
C LEU A 80 -20.73 9.86 -4.46
N ALA A 81 -20.23 8.68 -4.83
CA ALA A 81 -19.46 8.48 -6.05
C ALA A 81 -20.27 8.84 -7.30
N TRP A 82 -21.57 8.50 -7.32
CA TRP A 82 -22.45 8.92 -8.41
C TRP A 82 -22.58 10.45 -8.49
N ILE A 83 -22.79 11.10 -7.36
CA ILE A 83 -22.84 12.57 -7.29
C ILE A 83 -21.53 13.16 -7.80
N PHE A 84 -20.38 12.63 -7.38
CA PHE A 84 -19.08 13.09 -7.84
C PHE A 84 -18.80 12.81 -9.31
N ASN A 85 -19.36 11.77 -9.89
CA ASN A 85 -19.33 11.56 -11.35
C ASN A 85 -20.05 12.70 -12.10
N CYS A 86 -21.08 13.32 -11.48
CA CYS A 86 -21.79 14.46 -12.04
C CYS A 86 -21.06 15.81 -11.79
N VAL A 87 -20.19 15.87 -10.80
CA VAL A 87 -19.37 17.06 -10.46
C VAL A 87 -18.05 17.08 -11.22
N ALA A 88 -17.37 15.92 -11.27
CA ALA A 88 -16.06 15.77 -11.91
C ALA A 88 -16.15 16.00 -13.43
N ARG A 89 -15.03 16.41 -14.01
CA ARG A 89 -14.95 16.64 -15.47
C ARG A 89 -14.25 15.47 -16.16
N VAL A 90 -14.75 15.05 -17.30
CA VAL A 90 -14.13 14.00 -18.14
C VAL A 90 -12.64 14.30 -18.40
N GLY A 91 -12.31 15.58 -18.66
CA GLY A 91 -10.92 16.00 -18.87
C GLY A 91 -10.00 15.78 -17.67
N TRP A 92 -10.51 15.75 -16.44
CA TRP A 92 -9.75 15.41 -15.24
C TRP A 92 -9.41 13.92 -15.19
N LEU A 93 -10.42 13.08 -15.42
CA LEU A 93 -10.27 11.63 -15.46
C LEU A 93 -9.36 11.16 -16.62
N ASN A 94 -9.42 11.82 -17.77
CA ASN A 94 -8.53 11.53 -18.91
C ASN A 94 -7.06 11.76 -18.63
N ARG A 95 -6.72 12.59 -17.63
CA ARG A 95 -5.32 12.82 -17.21
C ARG A 95 -4.79 11.76 -16.26
N MET A 96 -5.66 10.92 -15.67
CA MET A 96 -5.27 9.87 -14.73
C MET A 96 -4.33 8.87 -15.39
N THR A 97 -3.11 8.76 -14.88
CA THR A 97 -2.06 7.88 -15.42
C THR A 97 -2.39 6.41 -15.19
N GLN A 98 -2.93 6.07 -14.04
CA GLN A 98 -3.25 4.68 -13.69
C GLN A 98 -4.31 4.04 -14.60
N PHE A 99 -5.29 4.81 -15.10
CA PHE A 99 -6.21 4.28 -16.12
C PHE A 99 -5.45 3.90 -17.39
N LYS A 100 -4.53 4.76 -17.83
CA LYS A 100 -3.74 4.52 -19.05
C LYS A 100 -2.85 3.26 -18.93
N GLU A 101 -2.27 3.07 -17.74
CA GLU A 101 -1.41 1.92 -17.45
C GLU A 101 -2.21 0.62 -17.34
N LYS A 102 -3.30 0.61 -16.58
CA LYS A 102 -4.12 -0.59 -16.33
C LYS A 102 -4.96 -1.01 -17.53
N ALA A 103 -5.51 -0.07 -18.28
CA ALA A 103 -6.27 -0.36 -19.49
C ALA A 103 -5.36 -0.81 -20.66
N GLY A 104 -4.08 -0.45 -20.64
CA GLY A 104 -3.09 -0.83 -21.65
C GLY A 104 -3.50 -0.45 -23.07
N LYS A 105 -3.25 -1.36 -24.03
CA LYS A 105 -3.60 -1.16 -25.45
C LYS A 105 -5.10 -1.39 -25.74
N ASN A 106 -5.81 -2.11 -24.88
CA ASN A 106 -7.23 -2.50 -25.06
C ASN A 106 -8.18 -1.64 -24.23
N ARG A 107 -8.10 -0.32 -24.36
CA ARG A 107 -8.93 0.62 -23.60
C ARG A 107 -10.43 0.41 -23.80
N GLU A 108 -10.85 -0.03 -24.97
CA GLU A 108 -12.25 -0.28 -25.33
C GLU A 108 -12.85 -1.45 -24.53
N ASN A 109 -12.03 -2.38 -24.05
CA ASN A 109 -12.45 -3.51 -23.23
C ASN A 109 -12.29 -3.26 -21.72
N ALA A 110 -11.78 -2.08 -21.31
CA ALA A 110 -11.68 -1.71 -19.91
C ALA A 110 -13.08 -1.45 -19.35
N SER A 111 -13.33 -1.88 -18.10
CA SER A 111 -14.60 -1.59 -17.44
C SER A 111 -14.75 -0.08 -17.21
N LEU A 112 -15.98 0.42 -17.27
CA LEU A 112 -16.27 1.82 -16.91
C LEU A 112 -15.87 2.11 -15.46
N GLY A 113 -15.99 1.12 -14.57
CA GLY A 113 -15.53 1.22 -13.19
C GLY A 113 -14.03 1.52 -13.09
N LEU A 114 -13.20 0.95 -13.98
CA LEU A 114 -11.76 1.27 -14.02
C LEU A 114 -11.50 2.72 -14.46
N TYR A 115 -12.39 3.34 -15.22
CA TYR A 115 -12.29 4.75 -15.59
C TYR A 115 -12.78 5.68 -14.46
N CYS A 116 -13.88 5.30 -13.78
CA CYS A 116 -14.55 6.13 -12.78
C CYS A 116 -14.09 5.89 -11.34
N TYR A 117 -13.26 4.87 -11.04
CA TYR A 117 -12.88 4.59 -9.66
C TYR A 117 -12.21 5.77 -8.91
N PRO A 118 -11.56 6.76 -9.56
CA PRO A 118 -11.04 7.91 -8.83
C PRO A 118 -12.13 8.75 -8.15
N THR A 119 -13.35 8.78 -8.70
CA THR A 119 -14.50 9.45 -8.06
C THR A 119 -15.06 8.64 -6.89
N LEU A 120 -14.99 7.30 -6.94
CA LEU A 120 -15.28 6.44 -5.79
C LEU A 120 -14.24 6.63 -4.68
N MET A 121 -12.95 6.75 -5.02
CA MET A 121 -11.93 7.08 -4.03
C MET A 121 -12.16 8.46 -3.39
N ALA A 122 -12.60 9.46 -4.16
CA ALA A 122 -12.98 10.74 -3.61
C ALA A 122 -14.17 10.61 -2.64
N ALA A 123 -15.16 9.76 -2.96
CA ALA A 123 -16.28 9.48 -2.07
C ALA A 123 -15.82 8.77 -0.79
N ASP A 124 -14.89 7.81 -0.87
CA ASP A 124 -14.32 7.12 0.29
C ASP A 124 -13.68 8.09 1.30
N ILE A 125 -13.08 9.16 0.80
CA ILE A 125 -12.39 10.17 1.61
C ILE A 125 -13.37 11.23 2.14
N LEU A 126 -14.18 11.80 1.24
CA LEU A 126 -15.01 12.95 1.54
C LEU A 126 -16.28 12.59 2.33
N ALA A 127 -16.80 11.36 2.21
CA ALA A 127 -17.94 10.90 3.02
C ALA A 127 -17.69 11.00 4.53
N TYR A 128 -16.44 10.92 4.95
CA TYR A 128 -16.03 11.00 6.36
C TYR A 128 -15.41 12.35 6.73
N HIS A 129 -15.46 13.33 5.84
CA HIS A 129 -14.80 14.63 6.02
C HIS A 129 -13.34 14.48 6.44
N ALA A 130 -12.62 13.49 5.84
CA ALA A 130 -11.23 13.25 6.17
C ALA A 130 -10.38 14.48 5.83
N THR A 131 -9.59 14.92 6.80
CA THR A 131 -8.71 16.08 6.66
C THR A 131 -7.32 15.70 6.17
N HIS A 132 -6.90 14.46 6.43
CA HIS A 132 -5.59 13.94 6.07
C HIS A 132 -5.70 12.53 5.52
N VAL A 133 -4.95 12.22 4.47
CA VAL A 133 -4.94 10.89 3.84
C VAL A 133 -3.51 10.44 3.62
N PRO A 134 -3.06 9.34 4.25
CA PRO A 134 -1.76 8.75 3.96
C PRO A 134 -1.78 8.15 2.55
N VAL A 135 -0.93 8.66 1.68
CA VAL A 135 -0.86 8.23 0.28
C VAL A 135 0.58 7.99 -0.15
N GLY A 136 0.79 6.91 -0.91
CA GLY A 136 2.02 6.72 -1.67
C GLY A 136 2.10 7.65 -2.88
N GLU A 137 3.29 7.79 -3.45
CA GLU A 137 3.53 8.65 -4.62
C GLU A 137 2.59 8.34 -5.80
N ASP A 138 2.27 7.07 -6.01
CA ASP A 138 1.37 6.61 -7.08
C ASP A 138 -0.08 7.01 -6.87
N GLN A 139 -0.48 7.40 -5.65
CA GLN A 139 -1.84 7.81 -5.30
C GLN A 139 -1.99 9.34 -5.17
N LYS A 140 -0.94 10.12 -5.26
CA LYS A 140 -0.98 11.59 -5.18
C LYS A 140 -1.98 12.19 -6.18
N GLN A 141 -1.94 11.74 -7.43
CA GLN A 141 -2.81 12.27 -8.47
C GLN A 141 -4.30 12.03 -8.17
N HIS A 142 -4.64 10.91 -7.52
CA HIS A 142 -6.01 10.63 -7.10
C HIS A 142 -6.46 11.54 -5.95
N LEU A 143 -5.56 11.83 -5.02
CA LEU A 143 -5.86 12.75 -3.94
C LEU A 143 -6.00 14.19 -4.44
N GLU A 144 -5.18 14.61 -5.41
CA GLU A 144 -5.35 15.91 -6.10
C GLU A 144 -6.72 16.00 -6.77
N LEU A 145 -7.16 14.95 -7.47
CA LEU A 145 -8.52 14.90 -8.03
C LEU A 145 -9.60 14.99 -6.94
N THR A 146 -9.42 14.34 -5.80
CA THR A 146 -10.33 14.43 -4.66
C THR A 146 -10.45 15.87 -4.16
N ARG A 147 -9.32 16.58 -4.05
CA ARG A 147 -9.26 18.00 -3.68
C ARG A 147 -10.00 18.88 -4.70
N ASP A 148 -9.79 18.66 -6.00
CA ASP A 148 -10.48 19.36 -7.07
C ASP A 148 -12.00 19.14 -7.02
N ILE A 149 -12.44 17.90 -6.75
CA ILE A 149 -13.86 17.55 -6.58
C ILE A 149 -14.46 18.26 -5.38
N ALA A 150 -13.79 18.24 -4.21
CA ALA A 150 -14.23 18.92 -3.00
C ALA A 150 -14.39 20.42 -3.24
N ALA A 151 -13.36 21.07 -3.79
CA ALA A 151 -13.38 22.50 -4.08
C ALA A 151 -14.50 22.88 -5.08
N LYS A 152 -14.64 22.07 -6.16
CA LYS A 152 -15.69 22.32 -7.14
C LYS A 152 -17.08 22.12 -6.57
N PHE A 153 -17.31 21.06 -5.79
CA PHE A 153 -18.59 20.82 -5.13
C PHE A 153 -18.97 21.99 -4.23
N ASN A 154 -18.07 22.40 -3.35
CA ASN A 154 -18.28 23.51 -2.43
C ASN A 154 -18.67 24.81 -3.17
N ASN A 155 -18.01 25.07 -4.31
CA ASN A 155 -18.30 26.24 -5.13
C ASN A 155 -19.64 26.13 -5.87
N ASP A 156 -19.88 25.00 -6.55
CA ASP A 156 -21.08 24.84 -7.42
C ASP A 156 -22.37 24.84 -6.62
N PHE A 157 -22.33 24.35 -5.38
CA PHE A 157 -23.49 24.28 -4.49
C PHE A 157 -23.56 25.44 -3.48
N ASN A 158 -22.70 26.45 -3.59
CA ASN A 158 -22.61 27.58 -2.65
C ASN A 158 -22.55 27.11 -1.18
N ALA A 159 -21.79 26.06 -0.93
CA ALA A 159 -21.61 25.42 0.36
C ALA A 159 -20.12 25.47 0.77
N PRO A 160 -19.60 26.66 1.12
CA PRO A 160 -18.19 26.80 1.47
C PRO A 160 -17.85 25.88 2.65
N ASP A 161 -16.73 25.18 2.52
CA ASP A 161 -16.21 24.27 3.52
C ASP A 161 -17.11 23.06 3.86
N PHE A 162 -18.11 22.73 3.03
CA PHE A 162 -18.92 21.54 3.23
C PHE A 162 -18.06 20.27 3.19
N PHE A 163 -17.24 20.12 2.15
CA PHE A 163 -16.18 19.11 2.17
C PHE A 163 -14.85 19.79 2.50
N PRO A 164 -14.08 19.27 3.47
CA PRO A 164 -12.70 19.70 3.67
C PRO A 164 -11.89 19.36 2.42
N VAL A 165 -10.85 20.13 2.16
CA VAL A 165 -9.86 19.83 1.12
C VAL A 165 -8.77 18.98 1.78
N PRO A 166 -8.72 17.66 1.56
CA PRO A 166 -7.85 16.78 2.32
C PRO A 166 -6.37 17.00 1.99
N GLU A 167 -5.51 16.92 3.01
CA GLU A 167 -4.06 17.04 2.87
C GLU A 167 -3.42 15.65 2.78
N PRO A 168 -2.43 15.48 1.89
CA PRO A 168 -1.66 14.24 1.84
C PRO A 168 -0.75 14.13 3.06
N ILE A 169 -0.75 13.00 3.72
CA ILE A 169 0.35 12.63 4.60
C ILE A 169 1.38 11.92 3.73
N ILE A 170 2.36 12.70 3.27
CA ILE A 170 3.51 12.21 2.54
C ILE A 170 4.63 12.08 3.55
N GLU A 171 4.75 10.93 4.17
CA GLU A 171 5.86 10.70 5.08
C GLU A 171 6.76 9.62 4.52
N GLY A 172 8.04 9.96 4.50
CA GLY A 172 9.19 9.08 4.23
C GLY A 172 9.00 8.14 3.04
N THR A 173 10.01 7.80 2.34
CA THR A 173 9.97 6.72 1.36
C THR A 173 9.49 5.45 2.07
N ALA A 174 8.21 5.09 1.89
CA ALA A 174 7.73 3.79 2.31
C ALA A 174 8.76 2.77 1.85
N THR A 175 9.31 2.00 2.77
CA THR A 175 10.39 1.07 2.46
C THR A 175 9.91 0.15 1.35
N ARG A 176 10.43 0.35 0.15
CA ARG A 176 10.04 -0.44 -1.02
C ARG A 176 10.71 -1.78 -0.92
N ILE A 177 9.97 -2.77 -0.46
CA ILE A 177 10.48 -4.13 -0.32
C ILE A 177 10.49 -4.82 -1.68
N MET A 178 11.66 -5.35 -2.03
CA MET A 178 11.87 -6.04 -3.28
C MET A 178 11.73 -7.56 -3.11
N SER A 179 11.61 -8.28 -4.23
CA SER A 179 11.55 -9.74 -4.25
C SER A 179 12.80 -10.36 -3.62
N LEU A 180 12.61 -11.40 -2.83
CA LEU A 180 13.75 -12.16 -2.27
C LEU A 180 14.56 -12.92 -3.35
N ARG A 181 14.04 -13.02 -4.57
CA ARG A 181 14.68 -13.71 -5.68
C ARG A 181 15.26 -12.76 -6.74
N ASP A 182 14.86 -11.49 -6.71
CA ASP A 182 15.28 -10.47 -7.66
C ASP A 182 15.13 -9.08 -7.02
N GLY A 183 16.21 -8.54 -6.50
CA GLY A 183 16.25 -7.25 -5.81
C GLY A 183 15.87 -6.05 -6.68
N THR A 184 15.71 -6.23 -7.99
CA THR A 184 15.26 -5.18 -8.91
C THR A 184 13.74 -5.11 -9.07
N LYS A 185 13.01 -6.17 -8.66
CA LYS A 185 11.56 -6.27 -8.78
C LYS A 185 10.87 -6.10 -7.44
N LYS A 186 9.82 -5.29 -7.40
CA LYS A 186 9.00 -5.12 -6.18
C LYS A 186 8.42 -6.48 -5.75
N MET A 187 8.48 -6.77 -4.44
CA MET A 187 7.80 -7.94 -3.86
C MET A 187 6.33 -7.93 -4.26
N SER A 188 5.88 -9.03 -4.86
CA SER A 188 4.53 -9.13 -5.42
C SER A 188 3.97 -10.53 -5.28
N LYS A 189 2.67 -10.62 -5.02
CA LYS A 189 1.94 -11.89 -5.02
C LYS A 189 1.70 -12.47 -6.42
N SER A 190 1.85 -11.67 -7.47
CA SER A 190 1.71 -12.13 -8.86
C SER A 190 2.95 -12.88 -9.37
N GLU A 191 4.06 -12.88 -8.62
CA GLU A 191 5.23 -13.66 -8.96
C GLU A 191 4.95 -15.15 -8.73
N THR A 192 5.32 -16.00 -9.69
CA THR A 192 4.99 -17.43 -9.68
C THR A 192 5.63 -18.19 -8.52
N SER A 193 6.84 -17.79 -8.14
CA SER A 193 7.57 -18.43 -7.04
C SER A 193 7.14 -17.87 -5.69
N ASP A 194 6.62 -18.71 -4.80
CA ASP A 194 6.33 -18.32 -3.43
C ASP A 194 7.59 -17.97 -2.62
N MET A 195 8.76 -18.41 -3.06
CA MET A 195 10.07 -18.08 -2.47
C MET A 195 10.49 -16.63 -2.74
N SER A 196 9.73 -15.87 -3.54
CA SER A 196 10.00 -14.47 -3.85
C SER A 196 9.53 -13.50 -2.76
N ARG A 197 8.68 -13.96 -1.86
CA ARG A 197 8.00 -13.15 -0.83
C ARG A 197 7.83 -13.88 0.50
N ILE A 198 7.67 -13.12 1.56
CA ILE A 198 7.22 -13.62 2.87
C ILE A 198 5.76 -13.22 2.99
N ASN A 199 4.86 -14.21 3.05
CA ASN A 199 3.45 -13.97 3.32
C ASN A 199 3.26 -13.79 4.83
N LEU A 200 2.32 -12.94 5.26
CA LEU A 200 2.04 -12.75 6.69
C LEU A 200 1.42 -14.00 7.35
N THR A 201 1.05 -14.98 6.55
CA THR A 201 0.53 -16.29 6.98
C THR A 201 1.58 -17.40 6.98
N ASP A 202 2.82 -17.11 6.59
CA ASP A 202 3.90 -18.09 6.62
C ASP A 202 4.26 -18.46 8.08
N ASP A 203 4.52 -19.72 8.32
CA ASP A 203 5.07 -20.16 9.60
C ASP A 203 6.58 -19.84 9.72
N ASN A 204 7.10 -19.93 10.93
CA ASN A 204 8.51 -19.61 11.22
C ASN A 204 9.50 -20.41 10.37
N ASP A 205 9.24 -21.69 10.11
CA ASP A 205 10.12 -22.52 9.30
C ASP A 205 10.12 -22.10 7.83
N SER A 206 8.94 -21.73 7.31
CA SER A 206 8.79 -21.20 5.96
C SER A 206 9.48 -19.83 5.81
N ILE A 207 9.31 -18.93 6.78
CA ILE A 207 9.99 -17.62 6.80
C ILE A 207 11.52 -17.83 6.80
N ARG A 208 12.04 -18.62 7.74
CA ARG A 208 13.48 -18.95 7.83
C ARG A 208 14.00 -19.52 6.52
N LYS A 209 13.29 -20.49 5.93
CA LYS A 209 13.66 -21.09 4.64
C LYS A 209 13.71 -20.08 3.51
N LYS A 210 12.72 -19.15 3.43
CA LYS A 210 12.65 -18.12 2.41
C LYS A 210 13.79 -17.12 2.54
N ILE A 211 14.13 -16.67 3.75
CA ILE A 211 15.23 -15.76 4.04
C ILE A 211 16.57 -16.42 3.72
N GLN A 212 16.79 -17.65 4.17
CA GLN A 212 18.04 -18.38 3.90
C GLN A 212 18.28 -18.59 2.40
N LYS A 213 17.20 -18.80 1.62
CA LYS A 213 17.26 -18.96 0.15
C LYS A 213 17.14 -17.66 -0.63
N ALA A 214 17.02 -16.51 0.04
CA ALA A 214 17.01 -15.21 -0.62
C ALA A 214 18.32 -15.02 -1.41
N LYS A 215 18.19 -14.45 -2.61
CA LYS A 215 19.35 -14.19 -3.47
C LYS A 215 20.27 -13.16 -2.82
N THR A 216 21.57 -13.38 -2.90
CA THR A 216 22.64 -12.49 -2.45
C THR A 216 23.79 -12.55 -3.42
N ASP A 217 24.67 -11.58 -3.37
CA ASP A 217 25.95 -11.56 -4.04
C ASP A 217 27.05 -12.23 -3.15
N PRO A 218 28.26 -12.49 -3.67
CA PRO A 218 29.34 -13.17 -2.94
C PRO A 218 30.21 -12.22 -2.10
N PHE A 219 29.90 -10.94 -2.03
CA PHE A 219 30.74 -9.95 -1.34
C PHE A 219 30.29 -9.75 0.11
N GLU A 220 31.20 -9.29 0.95
CA GLU A 220 30.90 -8.86 2.31
C GLU A 220 29.92 -7.66 2.31
N ILE A 221 29.22 -7.46 3.41
CA ILE A 221 28.33 -6.31 3.59
C ILE A 221 29.19 -5.05 3.71
N PRO A 222 28.92 -4.00 2.90
CA PRO A 222 29.72 -2.78 2.88
C PRO A 222 29.49 -1.92 4.13
N SER A 223 30.36 -0.94 4.34
CA SER A 223 30.21 0.05 5.41
C SER A 223 29.40 1.28 5.01
N GLU A 224 29.36 1.58 3.71
CA GLU A 224 28.75 2.79 3.18
C GLU A 224 27.57 2.46 2.24
N LYS A 225 26.56 3.30 2.26
CA LYS A 225 25.33 3.10 1.46
C LYS A 225 25.60 3.21 -0.05
N GLU A 226 26.54 4.03 -0.43
CA GLU A 226 26.94 4.24 -1.82
C GLU A 226 27.43 2.97 -2.49
N GLU A 227 28.00 2.05 -1.74
CA GLU A 227 28.48 0.75 -2.22
C GLU A 227 27.35 -0.26 -2.52
N LEU A 228 26.09 0.07 -2.14
CA LEU A 228 24.91 -0.75 -2.43
C LEU A 228 24.28 -0.49 -3.80
N VAL A 229 24.69 0.57 -4.51
CA VAL A 229 24.05 1.03 -5.77
C VAL A 229 23.90 -0.10 -6.80
N ASP A 230 24.89 -0.97 -6.93
CA ASP A 230 24.86 -2.10 -7.88
C ASP A 230 24.60 -3.45 -7.18
N ARG A 231 24.08 -3.42 -5.94
CA ARG A 231 23.85 -4.60 -5.10
C ARG A 231 22.40 -4.65 -4.57
N PRO A 232 21.40 -4.74 -5.47
CA PRO A 232 19.99 -4.59 -5.11
C PRO A 232 19.48 -5.67 -4.14
N GLU A 233 20.04 -6.88 -4.17
CA GLU A 233 19.68 -7.94 -3.22
C GLU A 233 20.21 -7.64 -1.81
N ALA A 234 21.43 -7.09 -1.71
CA ALA A 234 22.01 -6.64 -0.45
C ALA A 234 21.20 -5.49 0.14
N GLU A 235 20.95 -4.45 -0.67
CA GLU A 235 20.15 -3.31 -0.26
C GLU A 235 18.77 -3.74 0.24
N ASN A 236 18.12 -4.68 -0.44
CA ASN A 236 16.81 -5.19 -0.06
C ASN A 236 16.82 -5.89 1.31
N LEU A 237 17.74 -6.82 1.54
CA LEU A 237 17.80 -7.56 2.83
C LEU A 237 18.15 -6.64 4.00
N LEU A 238 19.11 -5.73 3.80
CA LEU A 238 19.48 -4.72 4.80
C LEU A 238 18.31 -3.76 5.07
N GLY A 239 17.59 -3.34 4.02
CA GLY A 239 16.40 -2.50 4.14
C GLY A 239 15.25 -3.19 4.87
N ILE A 240 15.04 -4.48 4.66
CA ILE A 240 14.07 -5.28 5.42
C ILE A 240 14.46 -5.31 6.90
N HIS A 241 15.73 -5.60 7.21
CA HIS A 241 16.23 -5.62 8.58
C HIS A 241 16.07 -4.24 9.25
N ALA A 242 16.52 -3.17 8.61
CA ALA A 242 16.41 -1.80 9.09
C ALA A 242 14.95 -1.45 9.44
N ALA A 243 14.02 -1.78 8.55
CA ALA A 243 12.60 -1.49 8.73
C ALA A 243 11.94 -2.29 9.87
N LEU A 244 12.35 -3.55 10.08
CA LEU A 244 11.84 -4.40 11.17
C LEU A 244 12.46 -4.00 12.52
N ALA A 245 13.76 -3.70 12.55
CA ALA A 245 14.48 -3.28 13.75
C ALA A 245 14.23 -1.81 14.13
N ASN A 246 13.46 -1.03 13.35
CA ASN A 246 13.29 0.42 13.52
C ASN A 246 14.62 1.19 13.53
N GLN A 247 15.55 0.80 12.66
CA GLN A 247 16.87 1.39 12.49
C GLN A 247 16.98 2.15 11.16
N SER A 248 17.95 3.05 11.05
CA SER A 248 18.31 3.60 9.74
C SER A 248 19.18 2.59 8.95
N MET A 249 19.30 2.79 7.63
CA MET A 249 20.20 1.98 6.80
C MET A 249 21.65 2.09 7.29
N GLU A 250 22.08 3.28 7.69
CA GLU A 250 23.43 3.55 8.20
C GLU A 250 23.70 2.75 9.50
N GLN A 251 22.74 2.71 10.43
CA GLN A 251 22.86 1.92 11.66
C GLN A 251 22.96 0.42 11.35
N THR A 252 22.16 -0.06 10.39
CA THR A 252 22.19 -1.45 9.95
C THR A 252 23.52 -1.80 9.27
N LEU A 253 24.06 -0.90 8.44
CA LEU A 253 25.37 -1.09 7.81
C LEU A 253 26.48 -1.17 8.87
N VAL A 254 26.48 -0.30 9.86
CA VAL A 254 27.46 -0.35 10.97
C VAL A 254 27.39 -1.70 11.70
N GLN A 255 26.19 -2.25 11.91
CA GLN A 255 25.98 -3.53 12.61
C GLN A 255 26.56 -4.73 11.83
N PHE A 256 26.45 -4.71 10.50
CA PHE A 256 26.79 -5.85 9.65
C PHE A 256 28.05 -5.65 8.79
N SER A 257 28.65 -4.47 8.77
CA SER A 257 29.86 -4.18 7.96
C SER A 257 30.91 -5.24 8.09
N GLY A 258 31.47 -5.68 6.96
CA GLY A 258 32.52 -6.72 6.89
C GLY A 258 32.06 -8.14 7.22
N SER A 259 30.75 -8.34 7.48
CA SER A 259 30.20 -9.69 7.69
C SER A 259 29.68 -10.28 6.39
N ASP A 260 29.52 -11.60 6.38
CA ASP A 260 28.86 -12.32 5.31
C ASP A 260 27.31 -12.22 5.42
N PHE A 261 26.62 -12.55 4.33
CA PHE A 261 25.16 -12.60 4.33
C PHE A 261 24.55 -13.67 5.22
N LYS A 262 25.32 -14.66 5.66
CA LYS A 262 24.85 -15.69 6.58
C LYS A 262 24.44 -15.06 7.89
N LYS A 263 25.33 -14.21 8.46
CA LYS A 263 25.05 -13.52 9.72
C LYS A 263 23.78 -12.64 9.62
N LEU A 264 23.63 -11.84 8.55
CA LEU A 264 22.44 -11.03 8.32
C LEU A 264 21.17 -11.89 8.18
N LYS A 265 21.24 -12.99 7.42
CA LYS A 265 20.09 -13.87 7.23
C LYS A 265 19.70 -14.63 8.49
N ASP A 266 20.66 -15.04 9.30
CA ASP A 266 20.40 -15.70 10.59
C ASP A 266 19.66 -14.71 11.51
N GLU A 267 20.16 -13.48 11.67
CA GLU A 267 19.53 -12.47 12.52
C GLU A 267 18.16 -11.98 11.96
N LEU A 268 18.02 -11.89 10.64
CA LEU A 268 16.75 -11.54 10.00
C LEU A 268 15.70 -12.65 10.12
N SER A 269 16.12 -13.89 10.36
CA SER A 269 15.24 -15.05 10.51
C SER A 269 14.71 -15.26 11.92
N ASP A 270 15.36 -14.67 12.92
CA ASP A 270 15.00 -14.71 14.34
C ASP A 270 14.08 -13.56 14.72
#